data_276d0e174e88429d350e7697a6351526
#
_entry.id   276d0e174e88429d350e7697a6351526
#
_cell.length_a   1.000
_cell.length_b   1.000
_cell.length_c   1.000
_cell.angle_alpha   90.00
_cell.angle_beta   90.00
_cell.angle_gamma   90.00
#
_symmetry.space_group_name_H-M   'P 1'
#
loop_
_entity.id
_entity.type
_entity.pdbx_description
1 polymer ?
#
loop_
_entity_poly.entity_id
_entity_poly.type
_entity_poly.pdbx_seq_one_letter_code
_entity_poly.pdbx_strand_id
1 'polypeptide(L)'
;MRKLLVLGSDYGTLDIVHEAKKRGIYVIVADLMETSPTKEVADEVWLISTTDTDLLEQKCREVGVTAVITGASDFNIARSRELGKRLNFPLYCASDRAWEVATNKSKFKKLCKKVGAPVATDYYLTDALTENELKDVKYPVVVKPVDKSGNRGMSYCKNREELVAAYKYARSISDNATIIVERELHGPEFAVNYVLADGEISLLYFSSEHNQPGYLENMYSIIYTQSADLKKYINEVNDSVKKVFKEAGCREGVAWVETILDEDGHFYLLEMGYRFGGEMTYVPYERVSGFNTIKWMIDIALGIKHIKEDLPEELNTAYRGCACSYFLLST
;
A
#
# COMPACT_ATOMS: atom_id res chain seq x y z
N MET A 1 23.71 1.75 21.93
CA MET A 1 22.65 0.80 21.54
C MET A 1 21.67 1.57 20.67
N ARG A 2 21.29 1.04 19.49
CA ARG A 2 20.29 1.69 18.61
C ARG A 2 18.90 1.55 19.24
N LYS A 3 18.11 2.62 19.20
CA LYS A 3 16.73 2.64 19.70
C LYS A 3 15.77 2.92 18.56
N LEU A 4 14.83 2.02 18.35
CA LEU A 4 13.82 2.07 17.31
C LEU A 4 12.45 2.37 17.93
N LEU A 5 11.78 3.43 17.48
CA LEU A 5 10.39 3.71 17.81
C LEU A 5 9.48 3.06 16.78
N VAL A 6 8.54 2.24 17.22
CA VAL A 6 7.47 1.65 16.42
C VAL A 6 6.16 2.39 16.72
N LEU A 7 5.54 2.96 15.70
CA LEU A 7 4.24 3.64 15.84
C LEU A 7 3.11 2.66 15.52
N GLY A 8 2.16 2.55 16.44
CA GLY A 8 1.06 1.59 16.37
C GLY A 8 1.41 0.25 17.01
N SER A 9 0.41 -0.57 17.25
CA SER A 9 0.54 -1.82 17.99
C SER A 9 -0.32 -2.97 17.42
N ASP A 10 -0.48 -3.00 16.10
CA ASP A 10 -1.13 -4.08 15.36
C ASP A 10 -0.23 -5.32 15.16
N TYR A 11 -0.77 -6.39 14.58
CA TYR A 11 -0.01 -7.62 14.34
C TYR A 11 1.18 -7.42 13.38
N GLY A 12 1.07 -6.51 12.41
CA GLY A 12 2.17 -6.19 11.50
C GLY A 12 3.34 -5.54 12.23
N THR A 13 3.07 -4.70 13.22
CA THR A 13 4.10 -4.08 14.07
C THR A 13 4.73 -5.08 15.04
N LEU A 14 4.01 -6.14 15.43
CA LEU A 14 4.56 -7.24 16.24
C LEU A 14 5.76 -7.91 15.55
N ASP A 15 5.64 -8.21 14.27
CA ASP A 15 6.72 -8.83 13.51
C ASP A 15 7.93 -7.88 13.36
N ILE A 16 7.67 -6.58 13.23
CA ILE A 16 8.75 -5.55 13.24
C ILE A 16 9.51 -5.58 14.57
N VAL A 17 8.79 -5.65 15.71
CA VAL A 17 9.41 -5.72 17.04
C VAL A 17 10.24 -6.99 17.18
N HIS A 18 9.69 -8.14 16.79
CA HIS A 18 10.41 -9.41 16.87
C HIS A 18 11.70 -9.39 16.04
N GLU A 19 11.65 -8.90 14.80
CA GLU A 19 12.83 -8.84 13.93
C GLU A 19 13.86 -7.86 14.45
N ALA A 20 13.45 -6.70 14.94
CA ALA A 20 14.35 -5.72 15.54
C ALA A 20 15.06 -6.27 16.79
N LYS A 21 14.33 -6.96 17.66
CA LYS A 21 14.90 -7.56 18.87
C LYS A 21 15.87 -8.70 18.57
N LYS A 22 15.61 -9.54 17.57
CA LYS A 22 16.59 -10.55 17.10
C LYS A 22 17.93 -9.92 16.71
N ARG A 23 17.92 -8.65 16.30
CA ARG A 23 19.10 -7.89 15.90
C ARG A 23 19.73 -7.05 17.04
N GLY A 24 19.26 -7.23 18.26
CA GLY A 24 19.76 -6.51 19.45
C GLY A 24 19.41 -5.02 19.46
N ILE A 25 18.35 -4.62 18.78
CA ILE A 25 17.85 -3.25 18.75
C ILE A 25 16.88 -3.08 19.92
N TYR A 26 17.03 -2.00 20.68
CA TYR A 26 16.09 -1.62 21.74
C TYR A 26 14.82 -1.04 21.12
N VAL A 27 13.68 -1.64 21.39
CA VAL A 27 12.41 -1.30 20.72
C VAL A 27 11.44 -0.63 21.69
N ILE A 28 10.95 0.53 21.28
CA ILE A 28 9.93 1.31 21.97
C ILE A 28 8.67 1.26 21.11
N VAL A 29 7.50 1.00 21.72
CA VAL A 29 6.20 0.99 21.03
C VAL A 29 5.35 2.13 21.54
N ALA A 30 4.84 3.00 20.66
CA ALA A 30 3.93 4.08 20.99
C ALA A 30 2.55 3.86 20.40
N ASP A 31 1.54 3.79 21.24
CA ASP A 31 0.13 3.62 20.91
C ASP A 31 -0.75 3.88 22.13
N LEU A 32 -2.00 4.33 21.93
CA LEU A 32 -2.95 4.56 23.03
C LEU A 32 -3.59 3.30 23.60
N MET A 33 -3.57 2.17 22.89
CA MET A 33 -4.08 0.91 23.43
C MET A 33 -3.28 0.55 24.68
N GLU A 34 -3.94 0.24 25.77
CA GLU A 34 -3.27 -0.12 27.03
C GLU A 34 -2.48 -1.44 26.88
N THR A 35 -3.06 -2.39 26.18
CA THR A 35 -2.49 -3.73 25.97
C THR A 35 -2.52 -4.09 24.47
N SER A 36 -1.48 -4.78 24.02
CA SER A 36 -1.44 -5.42 22.71
C SER A 36 -0.29 -6.43 22.67
N PRO A 37 -0.36 -7.46 21.80
CA PRO A 37 0.75 -8.41 21.65
C PRO A 37 2.10 -7.72 21.33
N THR A 38 2.08 -6.63 20.59
CA THR A 38 3.27 -5.84 20.24
C THR A 38 3.90 -5.21 21.46
N LYS A 39 3.10 -4.70 22.41
CA LYS A 39 3.58 -4.08 23.63
C LYS A 39 4.17 -5.09 24.62
N GLU A 40 3.62 -6.29 24.66
CA GLU A 40 4.13 -7.37 25.56
C GLU A 40 5.57 -7.76 25.25
N VAL A 41 6.01 -7.61 24.01
CA VAL A 41 7.35 -7.98 23.56
C VAL A 41 8.31 -6.79 23.40
N ALA A 42 7.82 -5.57 23.52
CA ALA A 42 8.64 -4.35 23.46
C ALA A 42 9.57 -4.23 24.67
N ASP A 43 10.68 -3.49 24.52
CA ASP A 43 11.56 -3.16 25.66
C ASP A 43 10.99 -2.00 26.48
N GLU A 44 10.25 -1.08 25.83
CA GLU A 44 9.60 0.06 26.45
C GLU A 44 8.27 0.38 25.76
N VAL A 45 7.29 0.86 26.51
CA VAL A 45 5.96 1.20 25.99
C VAL A 45 5.62 2.64 26.36
N TRP A 46 5.19 3.41 25.36
CA TRP A 46 4.66 4.75 25.56
C TRP A 46 3.15 4.76 25.28
N LEU A 47 2.35 5.07 26.27
CA LEU A 47 0.91 5.30 26.12
C LEU A 47 0.69 6.72 25.58
N ILE A 48 1.14 6.95 24.36
CA ILE A 48 1.10 8.23 23.66
C ILE A 48 0.41 8.02 22.33
N SER A 49 -0.52 8.91 21.98
CA SER A 49 -1.15 8.90 20.68
C SER A 49 -0.11 9.10 19.57
N THR A 50 -0.20 8.32 18.51
CA THR A 50 0.64 8.53 17.34
C THR A 50 0.40 9.87 16.64
N THR A 51 -0.70 10.59 17.00
CA THR A 51 -1.00 11.95 16.55
C THR A 51 -0.33 13.04 17.40
N ASP A 52 0.14 12.72 18.58
CA ASP A 52 0.84 13.69 19.45
C ASP A 52 2.32 13.76 19.07
N THR A 53 2.56 14.31 17.88
CA THR A 53 3.91 14.39 17.31
C THR A 53 4.86 15.22 18.18
N ASP A 54 4.34 16.24 18.89
CA ASP A 54 5.15 17.12 19.75
C ASP A 54 5.69 16.35 20.97
N LEU A 55 4.82 15.60 21.64
CA LEU A 55 5.21 14.78 22.78
C LEU A 55 6.13 13.62 22.35
N LEU A 56 5.84 12.99 21.20
CA LEU A 56 6.68 11.95 20.64
C LEU A 56 8.08 12.48 20.29
N GLU A 57 8.18 13.66 19.68
CA GLU A 57 9.46 14.30 19.37
C GLU A 57 10.26 14.58 20.65
N GLN A 58 9.62 15.18 21.65
CA GLN A 58 10.27 15.44 22.96
C GLN A 58 10.82 14.15 23.57
N LYS A 59 9.99 13.11 23.67
CA LYS A 59 10.38 11.80 24.21
C LYS A 59 11.51 11.14 23.42
N CYS A 60 11.46 11.20 22.11
CA CYS A 60 12.53 10.66 21.26
C CYS A 60 13.88 11.32 21.55
N ARG A 61 13.89 12.66 21.72
CA ARG A 61 15.11 13.40 22.07
C ARG A 61 15.61 13.07 23.47
N GLU A 62 14.72 12.98 24.46
CA GLU A 62 15.05 12.65 25.85
C GLU A 62 15.72 11.29 26.01
N VAL A 63 15.19 10.26 25.34
CA VAL A 63 15.72 8.90 25.45
C VAL A 63 16.73 8.51 24.36
N GLY A 64 16.96 9.39 23.39
CA GLY A 64 17.92 9.15 22.32
C GLY A 64 17.45 8.08 21.33
N VAL A 65 16.19 8.18 20.87
CA VAL A 65 15.68 7.38 19.74
C VAL A 65 16.46 7.73 18.49
N THR A 66 16.78 6.74 17.66
CA THR A 66 17.61 6.92 16.46
C THR A 66 16.89 6.58 15.16
N ALA A 67 15.69 5.99 15.24
CA ALA A 67 14.91 5.58 14.09
C ALA A 67 13.42 5.49 14.42
N VAL A 68 12.55 5.63 13.43
CA VAL A 68 11.11 5.43 13.53
C VAL A 68 10.61 4.55 12.40
N ILE A 69 9.69 3.65 12.70
CA ILE A 69 9.04 2.77 11.72
C ILE A 69 7.58 2.52 12.13
N THR A 70 6.78 2.05 11.19
CA THR A 70 5.42 1.56 11.45
C THR A 70 5.08 0.42 10.49
N GLY A 71 3.95 -0.25 10.71
CA GLY A 71 3.39 -1.28 9.82
C GLY A 71 2.69 -0.71 8.58
N ALA A 72 1.64 -1.38 8.15
CA ALA A 72 0.93 -1.08 6.89
C ALA A 72 -0.09 0.07 6.96
N SER A 73 -0.25 0.73 8.10
CA SER A 73 -1.24 1.80 8.27
C SER A 73 -0.81 3.11 7.64
N ASP A 74 -1.50 3.59 6.60
CA ASP A 74 -1.25 4.90 5.98
C ASP A 74 -1.33 6.05 7.00
N PHE A 75 -2.24 5.94 7.97
CA PHE A 75 -2.36 6.89 9.06
C PHE A 75 -1.05 6.99 9.87
N ASN A 76 -0.50 5.86 10.31
CA ASN A 76 0.73 5.85 11.09
C ASN A 76 1.97 6.14 10.23
N ILE A 77 1.96 5.81 8.94
CA ILE A 77 3.05 6.18 8.01
C ILE A 77 3.12 7.71 7.88
N ALA A 78 1.99 8.40 7.75
CA ALA A 78 1.98 9.86 7.74
C ALA A 78 2.62 10.44 9.01
N ARG A 79 2.33 9.86 10.19
CA ARG A 79 2.91 10.27 11.48
C ARG A 79 4.41 9.95 11.57
N SER A 80 4.81 8.75 11.15
CA SER A 80 6.23 8.39 11.14
C SER A 80 7.05 9.28 10.21
N ARG A 81 6.49 9.69 9.06
CA ARG A 81 7.10 10.64 8.13
C ARG A 81 7.26 12.02 8.76
N GLU A 82 6.22 12.53 9.42
CA GLU A 82 6.25 13.81 10.11
C GLU A 82 7.32 13.81 11.20
N LEU A 83 7.27 12.82 12.10
CA LEU A 83 8.21 12.69 13.20
C LEU A 83 9.66 12.50 12.70
N GLY A 84 9.84 11.63 11.70
CA GLY A 84 11.15 11.37 11.11
C GLY A 84 11.76 12.63 10.46
N LYS A 85 10.96 13.45 9.78
CA LYS A 85 11.42 14.75 9.23
C LYS A 85 11.86 15.72 10.35
N ARG A 86 11.11 15.83 11.44
CA ARG A 86 11.43 16.68 12.59
C ARG A 86 12.72 16.26 13.30
N LEU A 87 12.96 14.94 13.36
CA LEU A 87 14.13 14.34 14.01
C LEU A 87 15.30 14.07 13.06
N ASN A 88 15.12 14.35 11.76
CA ASN A 88 16.09 14.06 10.70
C ASN A 88 16.48 12.56 10.66
N PHE A 89 15.48 11.67 10.81
CA PHE A 89 15.68 10.23 10.70
C PHE A 89 15.57 9.76 9.24
N PRO A 90 16.25 8.67 8.87
CA PRO A 90 16.05 8.02 7.59
C PRO A 90 14.61 7.54 7.43
N LEU A 91 14.04 7.72 6.23
CA LEU A 91 12.66 7.35 5.90
C LEU A 91 12.61 6.68 4.53
N TYR A 92 12.00 5.52 4.42
CA TYR A 92 11.81 4.85 3.13
C TYR A 92 10.86 5.61 2.18
N CYS A 93 9.84 6.24 2.73
CA CYS A 93 8.88 7.07 1.99
C CYS A 93 9.18 8.56 2.23
N ALA A 94 10.42 8.99 1.99
CA ALA A 94 10.86 10.37 2.26
C ALA A 94 10.25 11.39 1.30
N SER A 95 10.00 11.01 0.04
CA SER A 95 9.47 11.89 -1.01
C SER A 95 8.01 12.25 -0.74
N ASP A 96 7.71 13.57 -0.64
CA ASP A 96 6.33 14.05 -0.52
C ASP A 96 5.52 13.74 -1.78
N ARG A 97 6.14 13.85 -2.96
CA ARG A 97 5.50 13.51 -4.23
C ARG A 97 5.13 12.03 -4.30
N ALA A 98 6.03 11.13 -3.89
CA ALA A 98 5.74 9.70 -3.86
C ALA A 98 4.58 9.38 -2.91
N TRP A 99 4.58 10.01 -1.72
CA TRP A 99 3.50 9.90 -0.76
C TRP A 99 2.15 10.38 -1.31
N GLU A 100 2.15 11.56 -1.93
CA GLU A 100 0.93 12.10 -2.54
C GLU A 100 0.37 11.22 -3.66
N VAL A 101 1.22 10.63 -4.49
CA VAL A 101 0.79 9.71 -5.54
C VAL A 101 0.24 8.42 -4.94
N ALA A 102 0.91 7.87 -3.92
CA ALA A 102 0.50 6.62 -3.28
C ALA A 102 -0.81 6.74 -2.47
N THR A 103 -1.13 7.93 -1.98
CA THR A 103 -2.32 8.16 -1.14
C THR A 103 -3.46 8.87 -1.86
N ASN A 104 -3.33 9.15 -3.16
CA ASN A 104 -4.35 9.84 -3.94
C ASN A 104 -4.56 9.19 -5.31
N LYS A 105 -5.66 8.46 -5.44
CA LYS A 105 -6.02 7.72 -6.66
C LYS A 105 -6.05 8.57 -7.93
N SER A 106 -6.48 9.84 -7.85
CA SER A 106 -6.48 10.76 -8.99
C SER A 106 -5.06 11.13 -9.42
N LYS A 107 -4.16 11.41 -8.47
CA LYS A 107 -2.74 11.70 -8.76
C LYS A 107 -2.05 10.46 -9.35
N PHE A 108 -2.32 9.29 -8.80
CA PHE A 108 -1.82 8.02 -9.33
C PHE A 108 -2.26 7.80 -10.78
N LYS A 109 -3.57 7.89 -11.07
CA LYS A 109 -4.09 7.71 -12.43
C LYS A 109 -3.53 8.74 -13.43
N LYS A 110 -3.40 10.02 -13.01
CA LYS A 110 -2.76 11.04 -13.84
C LYS A 110 -1.31 10.68 -14.17
N LEU A 111 -0.59 10.16 -13.20
CA LEU A 111 0.80 9.73 -13.40
C LEU A 111 0.86 8.52 -14.33
N CYS A 112 0.01 7.51 -14.13
CA CYS A 112 -0.09 6.35 -15.01
C CYS A 112 -0.32 6.77 -16.47
N LYS A 113 -1.30 7.64 -16.73
CA LYS A 113 -1.56 8.18 -18.07
C LYS A 113 -0.34 8.90 -18.66
N LYS A 114 0.37 9.71 -17.84
CA LYS A 114 1.58 10.43 -18.28
C LYS A 114 2.68 9.49 -18.77
N VAL A 115 2.86 8.34 -18.11
CA VAL A 115 3.92 7.37 -18.45
C VAL A 115 3.47 6.25 -19.40
N GLY A 116 2.20 6.26 -19.80
CA GLY A 116 1.61 5.24 -20.68
C GLY A 116 1.26 3.94 -19.97
N ALA A 117 1.11 3.95 -18.64
CA ALA A 117 0.65 2.80 -17.88
C ALA A 117 -0.89 2.67 -17.98
N PRO A 118 -1.43 1.45 -18.15
CA PRO A 118 -2.86 1.24 -18.39
C PRO A 118 -3.68 1.49 -17.13
N VAL A 119 -4.73 2.29 -17.26
CA VAL A 119 -5.75 2.56 -16.24
C VAL A 119 -7.12 2.60 -16.86
N ALA A 120 -8.17 2.29 -16.09
CA ALA A 120 -9.55 2.36 -16.57
C ALA A 120 -9.87 3.75 -17.14
N THR A 121 -10.75 3.79 -18.15
CA THR A 121 -11.25 5.05 -18.72
C THR A 121 -11.99 5.85 -17.67
N ASP A 122 -11.60 7.11 -17.45
CA ASP A 122 -12.27 8.03 -16.55
C ASP A 122 -13.31 8.87 -17.28
N TYR A 123 -14.40 9.16 -16.58
CA TYR A 123 -15.40 10.14 -16.96
C TYR A 123 -15.29 11.33 -16.01
N TYR A 124 -14.97 12.51 -16.55
CA TYR A 124 -14.78 13.72 -15.76
C TYR A 124 -16.14 14.39 -15.55
N LEU A 125 -16.74 14.11 -14.39
CA LEU A 125 -18.01 14.69 -13.99
C LEU A 125 -17.79 15.76 -12.92
N THR A 126 -18.68 16.76 -12.91
CA THR A 126 -18.74 17.78 -11.86
C THR A 126 -19.97 17.58 -10.98
N ASP A 127 -20.06 18.32 -9.88
CA ASP A 127 -21.23 18.29 -9.01
C ASP A 127 -22.54 18.72 -9.73
N ALA A 128 -22.42 19.37 -10.89
CA ALA A 128 -23.56 19.78 -11.71
C ALA A 128 -24.22 18.61 -12.46
N LEU A 129 -23.46 17.53 -12.74
CA LEU A 129 -23.93 16.34 -13.44
C LEU A 129 -24.77 16.70 -14.68
N THR A 130 -24.23 17.57 -15.51
CA THR A 130 -24.95 18.09 -16.69
C THR A 130 -25.22 17.04 -17.74
N GLU A 131 -26.23 17.26 -18.60
CA GLU A 131 -26.52 16.37 -19.74
C GLU A 131 -25.29 16.13 -20.63
N ASN A 132 -24.45 17.16 -20.85
CA ASN A 132 -23.24 17.03 -21.63
C ASN A 132 -22.19 16.14 -20.97
N GLU A 133 -22.09 16.14 -19.65
CA GLU A 133 -21.16 15.27 -18.92
C GLU A 133 -21.64 13.81 -18.92
N LEU A 134 -22.96 13.60 -18.79
CA LEU A 134 -23.54 12.27 -18.64
C LEU A 134 -23.77 11.52 -19.96
N LYS A 135 -23.93 12.21 -21.09
CA LYS A 135 -24.25 11.59 -22.39
C LYS A 135 -23.20 10.63 -22.92
N ASP A 136 -21.90 10.87 -22.58
CA ASP A 136 -20.77 10.10 -23.08
C ASP A 136 -20.35 8.96 -22.13
N VAL A 137 -21.03 8.83 -20.98
CA VAL A 137 -20.74 7.76 -20.01
C VAL A 137 -21.23 6.41 -20.56
N LYS A 138 -20.29 5.47 -20.67
CA LYS A 138 -20.57 4.09 -21.08
C LYS A 138 -20.64 3.21 -19.84
N TYR A 139 -21.80 2.61 -19.62
CA TYR A 139 -22.05 1.72 -18.48
C TYR A 139 -21.62 0.28 -18.76
N PRO A 140 -21.26 -0.52 -17.73
CA PRO A 140 -21.28 -0.17 -16.31
C PRO A 140 -20.08 0.71 -15.90
N VAL A 141 -20.24 1.49 -14.80
CA VAL A 141 -19.19 2.34 -14.25
C VAL A 141 -19.08 2.18 -12.73
N VAL A 142 -17.90 2.47 -12.21
CA VAL A 142 -17.63 2.57 -10.77
C VAL A 142 -17.54 4.04 -10.38
N VAL A 143 -18.21 4.39 -9.29
CA VAL A 143 -18.11 5.71 -8.65
C VAL A 143 -17.42 5.55 -7.30
N LYS A 144 -16.39 6.35 -7.04
CA LYS A 144 -15.65 6.27 -5.77
C LYS A 144 -15.02 7.62 -5.37
N PRO A 145 -14.95 7.96 -4.06
CA PRO A 145 -14.19 9.11 -3.59
C PRO A 145 -12.69 8.87 -3.74
N VAL A 146 -11.90 9.94 -3.91
CA VAL A 146 -10.43 9.84 -4.06
C VAL A 146 -9.69 9.58 -2.75
N ASP A 147 -10.33 9.84 -1.62
CA ASP A 147 -9.73 9.97 -0.28
C ASP A 147 -10.25 8.93 0.72
N LYS A 148 -10.97 7.91 0.27
CA LYS A 148 -11.45 6.82 1.12
C LYS A 148 -10.82 5.49 0.70
N SER A 149 -10.58 4.62 1.68
CA SER A 149 -10.06 3.26 1.54
C SER A 149 -11.09 2.23 1.99
N GLY A 150 -10.84 0.94 1.71
CA GLY A 150 -11.74 -0.15 2.11
C GLY A 150 -13.11 -0.04 1.46
N ASN A 151 -13.17 0.32 0.20
CA ASN A 151 -14.39 0.43 -0.62
C ASN A 151 -15.46 1.40 -0.07
N ARG A 152 -15.14 2.22 0.94
CA ARG A 152 -16.08 3.20 1.49
C ARG A 152 -16.48 4.24 0.45
N GLY A 153 -17.78 4.27 0.14
CA GLY A 153 -18.34 5.19 -0.85
C GLY A 153 -18.18 4.73 -2.29
N MET A 154 -17.68 3.52 -2.52
CA MET A 154 -17.66 2.91 -3.84
C MET A 154 -19.04 2.37 -4.20
N SER A 155 -19.44 2.56 -5.45
CA SER A 155 -20.69 2.07 -6.00
C SER A 155 -20.53 1.64 -7.44
N TYR A 156 -21.15 0.51 -7.80
CA TYR A 156 -21.24 0.00 -9.17
C TYR A 156 -22.56 0.47 -9.78
N CYS A 157 -22.50 1.08 -10.96
CA CYS A 157 -23.65 1.73 -11.59
C CYS A 157 -23.85 1.19 -13.00
N LYS A 158 -25.03 0.64 -13.25
CA LYS A 158 -25.43 0.04 -14.53
C LYS A 158 -26.18 1.00 -15.44
N ASN A 159 -26.59 2.15 -14.91
CA ASN A 159 -27.36 3.16 -15.61
C ASN A 159 -27.12 4.55 -14.99
N ARG A 160 -27.72 5.54 -15.61
CA ARG A 160 -27.59 6.95 -15.26
C ARG A 160 -28.17 7.28 -13.89
N GLU A 161 -29.31 6.72 -13.55
CA GLU A 161 -30.01 6.96 -12.29
C GLU A 161 -29.14 6.50 -11.11
N GLU A 162 -28.57 5.32 -11.22
CA GLU A 162 -27.64 4.76 -10.23
C GLU A 162 -26.37 5.61 -10.13
N LEU A 163 -25.80 6.04 -11.27
CA LEU A 163 -24.63 6.92 -11.30
C LEU A 163 -24.87 8.23 -10.53
N VAL A 164 -25.98 8.91 -10.81
CA VAL A 164 -26.31 10.19 -10.15
C VAL A 164 -26.49 10.02 -8.63
N ALA A 165 -27.15 8.95 -8.21
CA ALA A 165 -27.32 8.64 -6.79
C ALA A 165 -25.97 8.32 -6.12
N ALA A 166 -25.16 7.46 -6.75
CA ALA A 166 -23.85 7.06 -6.28
C ALA A 166 -22.86 8.25 -6.19
N TYR A 167 -22.87 9.12 -7.18
CA TYR A 167 -22.03 10.33 -7.18
C TYR A 167 -22.35 11.24 -5.98
N LYS A 168 -23.65 11.51 -5.74
CA LYS A 168 -24.10 12.30 -4.58
C LYS A 168 -23.70 11.66 -3.26
N TYR A 169 -23.84 10.35 -3.16
CA TYR A 169 -23.43 9.59 -1.97
C TYR A 169 -21.91 9.68 -1.75
N ALA A 170 -21.11 9.36 -2.75
CA ALA A 170 -19.65 9.46 -2.68
C ALA A 170 -19.21 10.89 -2.30
N ARG A 171 -19.89 11.90 -2.86
CA ARG A 171 -19.63 13.31 -2.57
C ARG A 171 -19.96 13.69 -1.12
N SER A 172 -21.00 13.10 -0.52
CA SER A 172 -21.41 13.39 0.85
C SER A 172 -20.47 12.87 1.92
N ILE A 173 -19.65 11.85 1.61
CA ILE A 173 -18.74 11.22 2.57
C ILE A 173 -17.26 11.54 2.29
N SER A 174 -16.97 12.16 1.15
CA SER A 174 -15.62 12.58 0.78
C SER A 174 -15.27 13.91 1.46
N ASP A 175 -14.08 13.97 2.05
CA ASP A 175 -13.48 15.23 2.53
C ASP A 175 -12.89 16.05 1.37
N ASN A 176 -12.72 15.40 0.21
CA ASN A 176 -12.22 16.00 -1.01
C ASN A 176 -13.37 16.23 -2.00
N ALA A 177 -13.31 17.31 -2.78
CA ALA A 177 -14.33 17.61 -3.79
C ALA A 177 -14.28 16.67 -5.02
N THR A 178 -13.24 15.84 -5.15
CA THR A 178 -13.04 15.00 -6.34
C THR A 178 -13.67 13.63 -6.17
N ILE A 179 -14.57 13.28 -7.08
CA ILE A 179 -15.14 11.95 -7.20
C ILE A 179 -14.64 11.32 -8.50
N ILE A 180 -14.19 10.08 -8.44
CA ILE A 180 -13.79 9.29 -9.59
C ILE A 180 -15.02 8.58 -10.14
N VAL A 181 -15.24 8.70 -11.44
CA VAL A 181 -16.17 7.88 -12.21
C VAL A 181 -15.37 7.22 -13.33
N GLU A 182 -15.38 5.91 -13.37
CA GLU A 182 -14.56 5.15 -14.31
C GLU A 182 -15.28 3.93 -14.85
N ARG A 183 -14.84 3.44 -16.00
CA ARG A 183 -15.32 2.16 -16.56
C ARG A 183 -15.13 1.07 -15.50
N GLU A 184 -16.17 0.29 -15.26
CA GLU A 184 -16.07 -0.92 -14.44
C GLU A 184 -15.18 -1.94 -15.15
N LEU A 185 -14.27 -2.55 -14.39
CA LEU A 185 -13.39 -3.62 -14.86
C LEU A 185 -13.86 -4.93 -14.25
N HIS A 186 -13.78 -6.02 -15.00
CA HIS A 186 -14.21 -7.33 -14.56
C HIS A 186 -13.14 -8.38 -14.79
N GLY A 187 -12.71 -9.05 -13.74
CA GLY A 187 -11.74 -10.12 -13.83
C GLY A 187 -11.02 -10.39 -12.52
N PRO A 188 -10.02 -11.25 -12.54
CA PRO A 188 -9.21 -11.52 -11.36
C PRO A 188 -8.35 -10.32 -10.97
N GLU A 189 -8.30 -10.07 -9.66
CA GLU A 189 -7.48 -9.02 -9.06
C GLU A 189 -6.16 -9.57 -8.55
N PHE A 190 -5.13 -8.73 -8.63
CA PHE A 190 -3.78 -9.09 -8.23
C PHE A 190 -3.12 -7.94 -7.47
N ALA A 191 -2.38 -8.30 -6.42
CA ALA A 191 -1.44 -7.40 -5.77
C ALA A 191 -0.02 -7.76 -6.21
N VAL A 192 0.70 -6.78 -6.72
CA VAL A 192 2.07 -6.94 -7.20
C VAL A 192 3.01 -6.10 -6.37
N ASN A 193 3.96 -6.72 -5.72
CA ASN A 193 4.83 -6.09 -4.77
C ASN A 193 6.26 -5.96 -5.32
N TYR A 194 6.90 -4.86 -4.95
CA TYR A 194 8.22 -4.47 -5.41
C TYR A 194 9.10 -4.04 -4.26
N VAL A 195 10.39 -4.25 -4.42
CA VAL A 195 11.42 -3.74 -3.53
C VAL A 195 12.29 -2.74 -4.29
N LEU A 196 12.72 -1.71 -3.60
CA LEU A 196 13.45 -0.58 -4.17
C LEU A 196 14.74 -0.33 -3.41
N ALA A 197 15.81 -0.11 -4.17
CA ALA A 197 17.13 0.28 -3.67
C ALA A 197 17.74 1.32 -4.59
N ASP A 198 18.07 2.48 -4.08
CA ASP A 198 18.68 3.62 -4.82
C ASP A 198 17.98 3.96 -6.16
N GLY A 199 16.66 3.80 -6.21
CA GLY A 199 15.83 4.07 -7.40
C GLY A 199 15.79 2.92 -8.41
N GLU A 200 16.52 1.82 -8.17
CA GLU A 200 16.32 0.57 -8.89
C GLU A 200 15.18 -0.24 -8.27
N ILE A 201 14.47 -1.01 -9.08
CA ILE A 201 13.20 -1.63 -8.69
C ILE A 201 13.18 -3.08 -9.16
N SER A 202 12.95 -4.00 -8.23
CA SER A 202 12.76 -5.41 -8.52
C SER A 202 11.34 -5.85 -8.16
N LEU A 203 10.70 -6.63 -9.03
CA LEU A 203 9.43 -7.28 -8.73
C LEU A 203 9.68 -8.37 -7.69
N LEU A 204 9.00 -8.27 -6.57
CA LEU A 204 9.19 -9.11 -5.40
C LEU A 204 8.29 -10.34 -5.44
N TYR A 205 6.98 -10.12 -5.57
CA TYR A 205 6.00 -11.18 -5.72
C TYR A 205 4.73 -10.69 -6.42
N PHE A 206 4.01 -11.66 -6.97
CA PHE A 206 2.73 -11.50 -7.63
C PHE A 206 1.72 -12.42 -6.92
N SER A 207 0.61 -11.87 -6.48
CA SER A 207 -0.41 -12.62 -5.78
C SER A 207 -1.78 -12.36 -6.38
N SER A 208 -2.60 -13.41 -6.50
CA SER A 208 -4.02 -13.29 -6.85
C SER A 208 -4.85 -13.11 -5.61
N GLU A 209 -5.81 -12.21 -5.66
CA GLU A 209 -6.74 -11.93 -4.59
C GLU A 209 -8.08 -12.62 -4.87
N HIS A 210 -8.69 -13.19 -3.84
CA HIS A 210 -9.93 -13.94 -3.96
C HIS A 210 -10.94 -13.43 -2.95
N ASN A 211 -12.07 -12.95 -3.48
CA ASN A 211 -13.17 -12.47 -2.66
C ASN A 211 -14.14 -13.58 -2.31
N GLN A 212 -14.82 -13.45 -1.18
CA GLN A 212 -15.84 -14.41 -0.78
C GLN A 212 -16.99 -14.39 -1.79
N PRO A 213 -17.46 -15.55 -2.29
CA PRO A 213 -18.58 -15.61 -3.21
C PRO A 213 -19.82 -14.88 -2.66
N GLY A 214 -20.34 -13.91 -3.42
CA GLY A 214 -21.47 -13.08 -3.01
C GLY A 214 -21.11 -11.83 -2.16
N TYR A 215 -19.84 -11.64 -1.83
CA TYR A 215 -19.33 -10.49 -1.07
C TYR A 215 -18.10 -9.93 -1.77
N LEU A 216 -18.29 -9.01 -2.69
CA LEU A 216 -17.20 -8.39 -3.47
C LEU A 216 -16.17 -7.62 -2.61
N GLU A 217 -16.55 -7.28 -1.38
CA GLU A 217 -15.74 -6.45 -0.48
C GLU A 217 -14.91 -7.25 0.53
N ASN A 218 -15.12 -8.57 0.62
CA ASN A 218 -14.48 -9.40 1.63
C ASN A 218 -13.50 -10.38 0.98
N MET A 219 -12.26 -9.93 0.85
CA MET A 219 -11.16 -10.83 0.47
C MET A 219 -10.98 -11.92 1.52
N TYR A 220 -11.00 -13.19 1.11
CA TYR A 220 -10.82 -14.32 2.00
C TYR A 220 -9.49 -15.06 1.81
N SER A 221 -8.85 -14.89 0.66
CA SER A 221 -7.52 -15.49 0.46
C SER A 221 -6.67 -14.74 -0.55
N ILE A 222 -5.37 -14.84 -0.36
CA ILE A 222 -4.34 -14.37 -1.29
C ILE A 222 -3.46 -15.58 -1.63
N ILE A 223 -3.27 -15.82 -2.93
CA ILE A 223 -2.45 -16.93 -3.42
C ILE A 223 -1.21 -16.40 -4.11
N TYR A 224 -0.05 -16.83 -3.64
CA TYR A 224 1.27 -16.48 -4.20
C TYR A 224 1.75 -17.64 -5.06
N THR A 225 1.88 -17.44 -6.35
CA THR A 225 2.32 -18.48 -7.27
C THR A 225 2.96 -17.91 -8.52
N GLN A 226 3.76 -18.74 -9.19
CA GLN A 226 4.17 -18.45 -10.56
C GLN A 226 3.06 -18.93 -11.50
N SER A 227 2.43 -18.00 -12.21
CA SER A 227 1.30 -18.30 -13.09
C SER A 227 1.54 -17.78 -14.51
N ALA A 228 0.65 -18.15 -15.43
CA ALA A 228 0.63 -17.58 -16.75
C ALA A 228 0.34 -16.05 -16.70
N ASP A 229 -0.48 -15.62 -15.73
CA ASP A 229 -0.82 -14.21 -15.53
C ASP A 229 0.38 -13.39 -15.10
N LEU A 230 1.26 -13.96 -14.24
CA LEU A 230 2.52 -13.31 -13.90
C LEU A 230 3.39 -13.06 -15.14
N LYS A 231 3.55 -14.06 -16.02
CA LYS A 231 4.32 -13.89 -17.27
C LYS A 231 3.70 -12.83 -18.16
N LYS A 232 2.38 -12.83 -18.27
CA LYS A 232 1.62 -11.83 -19.02
C LYS A 232 1.82 -10.43 -18.41
N TYR A 233 1.69 -10.28 -17.09
CA TYR A 233 1.91 -9.03 -16.39
C TYR A 233 3.29 -8.45 -16.66
N ILE A 234 4.33 -9.29 -16.59
CA ILE A 234 5.70 -8.84 -16.85
C ILE A 234 5.85 -8.29 -18.25
N ASN A 235 5.34 -9.00 -19.24
CA ASN A 235 5.47 -8.61 -20.63
C ASN A 235 4.65 -7.37 -20.99
N GLU A 236 3.52 -7.13 -20.33
CA GLU A 236 2.59 -6.06 -20.72
C GLU A 236 2.76 -4.78 -19.89
N VAL A 237 2.91 -4.90 -18.57
CA VAL A 237 2.76 -3.72 -17.70
C VAL A 237 3.91 -3.48 -16.72
N ASN A 238 4.73 -4.47 -16.39
CA ASN A 238 5.77 -4.35 -15.36
C ASN A 238 6.70 -3.14 -15.60
N ASP A 239 7.15 -2.94 -16.82
CA ASP A 239 8.04 -1.81 -17.14
C ASP A 239 7.33 -0.46 -16.96
N SER A 240 6.05 -0.37 -17.28
CA SER A 240 5.28 0.85 -17.09
C SER A 240 5.01 1.13 -15.61
N VAL A 241 4.80 0.09 -14.79
CA VAL A 241 4.68 0.21 -13.33
C VAL A 241 5.99 0.70 -12.72
N LYS A 242 7.14 0.15 -13.12
CA LYS A 242 8.46 0.65 -12.69
C LYS A 242 8.65 2.13 -13.06
N LYS A 243 8.20 2.55 -14.24
CA LYS A 243 8.21 3.98 -14.63
C LYS A 243 7.32 4.82 -13.73
N VAL A 244 6.13 4.31 -13.35
CA VAL A 244 5.24 5.00 -12.38
C VAL A 244 5.97 5.24 -11.07
N PHE A 245 6.60 4.22 -10.48
CA PHE A 245 7.33 4.36 -9.22
C PHE A 245 8.51 5.34 -9.34
N LYS A 246 9.31 5.24 -10.40
CA LYS A 246 10.44 6.16 -10.65
C LYS A 246 9.95 7.61 -10.79
N GLU A 247 8.93 7.85 -11.59
CA GLU A 247 8.35 9.18 -11.80
C GLU A 247 7.62 9.71 -10.55
N ALA A 248 7.06 8.85 -9.72
CA ALA A 248 6.53 9.23 -8.42
C ALA A 248 7.64 9.68 -7.44
N GLY A 249 8.87 9.23 -7.64
CA GLY A 249 10.00 9.50 -6.76
C GLY A 249 10.18 8.45 -5.66
N CYS A 250 9.71 7.22 -5.89
CA CYS A 250 9.99 6.08 -5.03
C CYS A 250 11.44 5.63 -5.25
N ARG A 251 12.24 5.59 -4.20
CA ARG A 251 13.67 5.25 -4.32
C ARG A 251 14.09 4.07 -3.46
N GLU A 252 13.53 3.93 -2.27
CA GLU A 252 13.94 2.93 -1.29
C GLU A 252 12.71 2.33 -0.59
N GLY A 253 12.81 1.08 -0.13
CA GLY A 253 11.76 0.41 0.61
C GLY A 253 10.97 -0.57 -0.21
N VAL A 254 9.68 -0.61 0.01
CA VAL A 254 8.73 -1.47 -0.69
C VAL A 254 7.57 -0.66 -1.23
N ALA A 255 7.08 -1.07 -2.37
CA ALA A 255 5.87 -0.52 -2.97
C ALA A 255 5.04 -1.66 -3.57
N TRP A 256 3.77 -1.43 -3.73
CA TRP A 256 2.87 -2.38 -4.38
C TRP A 256 1.91 -1.65 -5.32
N VAL A 257 1.34 -2.39 -6.24
CA VAL A 257 0.27 -1.94 -7.12
C VAL A 257 -0.82 -2.99 -7.15
N GLU A 258 -2.06 -2.55 -7.02
CA GLU A 258 -3.22 -3.38 -7.32
C GLU A 258 -3.58 -3.28 -8.81
N THR A 259 -3.90 -4.41 -9.40
CA THR A 259 -4.22 -4.50 -10.81
C THR A 259 -5.29 -5.56 -11.06
N ILE A 260 -6.08 -5.36 -12.09
CA ILE A 260 -7.08 -6.32 -12.56
C ILE A 260 -6.74 -6.75 -13.99
N LEU A 261 -6.87 -8.04 -14.26
CA LEU A 261 -6.84 -8.58 -15.63
C LEU A 261 -8.28 -8.59 -16.13
N ASP A 262 -8.64 -7.56 -16.89
CA ASP A 262 -10.00 -7.37 -17.39
C ASP A 262 -10.40 -8.42 -18.44
N GLU A 263 -11.70 -8.59 -18.67
CA GLU A 263 -12.24 -9.53 -19.66
C GLU A 263 -11.77 -9.24 -21.10
N ASP A 264 -11.30 -8.02 -21.39
CA ASP A 264 -10.66 -7.69 -22.66
C ASP A 264 -9.24 -8.28 -22.82
N GLY A 265 -8.77 -8.97 -21.78
CA GLY A 265 -7.48 -9.64 -21.76
C GLY A 265 -6.30 -8.73 -21.42
N HIS A 266 -6.51 -7.50 -20.94
CA HIS A 266 -5.45 -6.56 -20.58
C HIS A 266 -5.44 -6.24 -19.08
N PHE A 267 -4.25 -5.96 -18.56
CA PHE A 267 -4.10 -5.47 -17.19
C PHE A 267 -4.39 -3.98 -17.09
N TYR A 268 -5.09 -3.59 -16.01
CA TYR A 268 -5.34 -2.20 -15.65
C TYR A 268 -4.95 -1.95 -14.21
N LEU A 269 -4.20 -0.87 -13.96
CA LEU A 269 -3.75 -0.50 -12.64
C LEU A 269 -4.86 0.23 -11.88
N LEU A 270 -5.11 -0.15 -10.63
CA LEU A 270 -6.16 0.39 -9.78
C LEU A 270 -5.64 1.44 -8.81
N GLU A 271 -4.63 1.08 -8.04
CA GLU A 271 -3.96 1.96 -7.07
C GLU A 271 -2.56 1.46 -6.76
N MET A 272 -1.78 2.26 -6.04
CA MET A 272 -0.49 1.88 -5.50
C MET A 272 -0.38 2.21 -4.01
N GLY A 273 0.50 1.50 -3.32
CA GLY A 273 0.97 1.85 -1.99
C GLY A 273 2.49 1.97 -1.96
N TYR A 274 3.01 2.89 -1.16
CA TYR A 274 4.45 3.02 -0.93
C TYR A 274 4.76 2.65 0.52
N ARG A 275 4.52 1.40 0.85
CA ARG A 275 4.60 0.80 2.17
C ARG A 275 4.47 -0.73 2.10
N PHE A 276 4.53 -1.39 3.25
CA PHE A 276 4.09 -2.79 3.35
C PHE A 276 2.65 -2.95 2.83
N GLY A 277 2.39 -4.07 2.19
CA GLY A 277 1.02 -4.54 1.99
C GLY A 277 0.34 -4.81 3.35
N GLY A 278 -0.98 -4.71 3.40
CA GLY A 278 -1.78 -5.20 4.51
C GLY A 278 -1.63 -6.72 4.67
N GLU A 279 -2.55 -7.34 5.41
CA GLU A 279 -2.77 -8.79 5.46
C GLU A 279 -1.51 -9.64 5.73
N MET A 280 -0.42 -9.05 6.25
CA MET A 280 0.85 -9.73 6.56
C MET A 280 1.42 -10.52 5.38
N THR A 281 1.25 -10.02 4.16
CA THR A 281 1.64 -10.67 2.90
C THR A 281 3.13 -11.00 2.82
N TYR A 282 3.97 -10.30 3.57
CA TYR A 282 5.40 -10.55 3.68
C TYR A 282 5.74 -11.91 4.31
N VAL A 283 4.87 -12.47 5.17
CA VAL A 283 5.13 -13.76 5.86
C VAL A 283 5.15 -14.93 4.88
N PRO A 284 4.09 -15.20 4.10
CA PRO A 284 4.14 -16.28 3.11
C PRO A 284 5.20 -16.03 2.04
N TYR A 285 5.42 -14.77 1.65
CA TYR A 285 6.43 -14.45 0.67
C TYR A 285 7.85 -14.79 1.15
N GLU A 286 8.23 -14.41 2.37
CA GLU A 286 9.53 -14.77 2.93
C GLU A 286 9.75 -16.29 2.94
N ARG A 287 8.72 -17.05 3.23
CA ARG A 287 8.81 -18.53 3.24
C ARG A 287 9.09 -19.14 1.87
N VAL A 288 8.53 -18.56 0.80
CA VAL A 288 8.72 -19.08 -0.56
C VAL A 288 9.94 -18.50 -1.26
N SER A 289 10.36 -17.27 -0.94
CA SER A 289 11.46 -16.58 -1.61
C SER A 289 12.74 -16.50 -0.78
N GLY A 290 12.64 -16.57 0.54
CA GLY A 290 13.76 -16.33 1.46
C GLY A 290 14.07 -14.83 1.67
N PHE A 291 13.31 -13.90 1.06
CA PHE A 291 13.53 -12.47 1.20
C PHE A 291 12.74 -11.89 2.37
N ASN A 292 13.42 -11.35 3.37
CA ASN A 292 12.81 -10.76 4.55
C ASN A 292 12.55 -9.26 4.35
N THR A 293 11.31 -8.92 3.99
CA THR A 293 10.88 -7.54 3.73
C THR A 293 10.95 -6.67 5.00
N ILE A 294 10.63 -7.24 6.17
CA ILE A 294 10.69 -6.50 7.45
C ILE A 294 12.13 -6.12 7.78
N LYS A 295 13.06 -7.05 7.64
CA LYS A 295 14.48 -6.75 7.81
C LYS A 295 14.92 -5.61 6.90
N TRP A 296 14.52 -5.65 5.62
CA TRP A 296 14.82 -4.60 4.64
C TRP A 296 14.33 -3.23 5.09
N MET A 297 13.09 -3.15 5.57
CA MET A 297 12.52 -1.89 6.02
C MET A 297 13.13 -1.37 7.32
N ILE A 298 13.51 -2.26 8.24
CA ILE A 298 14.25 -1.88 9.46
C ILE A 298 15.63 -1.35 9.08
N ASP A 299 16.32 -1.96 8.12
CA ASP A 299 17.63 -1.48 7.64
C ASP A 299 17.52 -0.03 7.16
N ILE A 300 16.53 0.29 6.33
CA ILE A 300 16.30 1.66 5.84
C ILE A 300 16.00 2.62 7.00
N ALA A 301 15.12 2.24 7.93
CA ALA A 301 14.80 3.06 9.09
C ALA A 301 16.05 3.35 9.97
N LEU A 302 17.02 2.45 10.00
CA LEU A 302 18.30 2.60 10.69
C LEU A 302 19.37 3.33 9.87
N GLY A 303 19.05 3.78 8.65
CA GLY A 303 19.96 4.45 7.75
C GLY A 303 20.96 3.52 7.05
N ILE A 304 20.71 2.23 7.05
CA ILE A 304 21.49 1.26 6.27
C ILE A 304 21.01 1.38 4.83
N LYS A 305 21.92 1.72 3.93
CA LYS A 305 21.62 1.85 2.52
C LYS A 305 21.69 0.50 1.84
N HIS A 306 20.74 0.24 0.98
CA HIS A 306 20.77 -0.85 0.01
C HIS A 306 21.11 -0.33 -1.37
N ILE A 307 21.84 -1.14 -2.14
CA ILE A 307 22.23 -0.85 -3.52
C ILE A 307 21.54 -1.83 -4.47
N LYS A 308 21.68 -1.62 -5.76
CA LYS A 308 21.08 -2.47 -6.79
C LYS A 308 21.41 -3.95 -6.63
N GLU A 309 22.64 -4.25 -6.23
CA GLU A 309 23.17 -5.60 -6.07
C GLU A 309 22.53 -6.35 -4.87
N ASP A 310 21.93 -5.62 -3.94
CA ASP A 310 21.18 -6.21 -2.81
C ASP A 310 19.74 -6.60 -3.18
N LEU A 311 19.25 -6.11 -4.34
CA LEU A 311 17.89 -6.44 -4.79
C LEU A 311 17.82 -7.93 -5.15
N PRO A 312 16.70 -8.61 -4.78
CA PRO A 312 16.46 -9.95 -5.27
C PRO A 312 16.34 -9.94 -6.79
N GLU A 313 16.80 -11.02 -7.41
CA GLU A 313 16.57 -11.23 -8.84
C GLU A 313 15.07 -11.12 -9.13
N GLU A 314 14.76 -10.35 -10.15
CA GLU A 314 13.39 -10.21 -10.62
C GLU A 314 12.87 -11.59 -11.03
N LEU A 315 11.75 -12.00 -10.44
CA LEU A 315 11.24 -13.36 -10.62
C LEU A 315 12.25 -14.42 -10.22
N ASN A 316 12.76 -14.28 -9.03
CA ASN A 316 13.57 -15.37 -8.51
C ASN A 316 12.82 -16.70 -8.75
N THR A 317 13.32 -17.45 -9.73
CA THR A 317 12.80 -18.78 -10.11
C THR A 317 12.90 -19.78 -8.97
N ALA A 318 13.52 -19.41 -7.87
CA ALA A 318 13.56 -20.13 -6.61
C ALA A 318 12.28 -20.04 -5.76
N TYR A 319 11.15 -19.58 -6.32
CA TYR A 319 9.84 -19.78 -5.69
C TYR A 319 9.69 -21.28 -5.36
N ARG A 320 9.83 -21.58 -4.08
CA ARG A 320 9.77 -22.96 -3.59
C ARG A 320 8.32 -23.36 -3.36
N GLY A 321 7.55 -23.49 -4.45
CA GLY A 321 6.15 -23.90 -4.41
C GLY A 321 5.18 -22.71 -4.45
N CYS A 322 4.02 -22.89 -3.82
CA CYS A 322 3.00 -21.85 -3.65
C CYS A 322 2.74 -21.61 -2.17
N ALA A 323 2.23 -20.44 -1.83
CA ALA A 323 1.75 -20.10 -0.51
C ALA A 323 0.35 -19.50 -0.60
N CYS A 324 -0.42 -19.60 0.47
CA CYS A 324 -1.75 -19.02 0.56
C CYS A 324 -1.92 -18.38 1.95
N SER A 325 -2.37 -17.13 1.97
CA SER A 325 -2.92 -16.50 3.17
C SER A 325 -4.43 -16.68 3.15
N TYR A 326 -4.97 -17.21 4.23
CA TYR A 326 -6.40 -17.42 4.39
C TYR A 326 -6.92 -16.62 5.58
N PHE A 327 -7.94 -15.78 5.37
CA PHE A 327 -8.47 -14.91 6.42
C PHE A 327 -9.64 -15.60 7.11
N LEU A 328 -9.50 -15.80 8.42
CA LEU A 328 -10.58 -16.30 9.27
C LEU A 328 -11.28 -15.09 9.89
N LEU A 329 -12.54 -14.92 9.56
CA LEU A 329 -13.39 -13.93 10.22
C LEU A 329 -13.88 -14.53 11.54
N SER A 330 -13.52 -13.91 12.67
CA SER A 330 -14.16 -14.21 13.94
C SER A 330 -15.53 -13.51 13.98
N THR A 331 -16.58 -14.27 14.24
CA THR A 331 -17.93 -13.75 14.52
C THR A 331 -18.01 -13.18 15.91
#